data_1ddd4604f3a701df1cf772c2a0d2a2e5
#
_entry.id   1ddd4604f3a701df1cf772c2a0d2a2e5
#
_cell.length_a   1.000
_cell.length_b   1.000
_cell.length_c   1.000
_cell.angle_alpha   90.00
_cell.angle_beta   90.00
_cell.angle_gamma   90.00
#
_symmetry.space_group_name_H-M   'P 1'
#
loop_
_entity.id
_entity.type
_entity.pdbx_description
1 polymer ?
#
loop_
_entity_poly.entity_id
_entity_poly.type
_entity_poly.pdbx_seq_one_letter_code
_entity_poly.pdbx_strand_id
1 'polypeptide(L)'
;RAATSQDDAAAAESARKALVVAAMAMTRLTGTYTEQATELRRGQNRKLATWFGVHLGEKMPPLKVARELLPSFNMVSVPLTWRSIEASEGRRSWKNADAQIEWAQTAGLKVVGGPLLELDDRGVPDWTYLWEGDYDSLVGFMMDHVTTVVKRYRGKVNLWQTVARMSHGRVLALSEEQRLQIAAQAIGRVRGRDPSTPLIATFDQPWAEYLATEQLDLAPLHFADAL
;
A
#
# COMPACT_ATOMS: atom_id res chain seq x y z
N ARG A 1 -1.40 34.07 -31.45
CA ARG A 1 -2.30 34.09 -32.64
C ARG A 1 -3.77 33.87 -32.25
N ALA A 2 -4.07 32.96 -31.31
CA ALA A 2 -5.46 32.72 -30.87
C ALA A 2 -6.12 34.01 -30.33
N ALA A 3 -5.41 34.76 -29.49
CA ALA A 3 -5.92 35.97 -28.83
C ALA A 3 -6.12 37.19 -29.77
N THR A 4 -5.57 37.14 -30.97
CA THR A 4 -5.68 38.23 -31.98
C THR A 4 -6.56 37.85 -33.16
N SER A 5 -7.14 36.65 -33.17
CA SER A 5 -8.04 36.21 -34.21
C SER A 5 -9.44 36.77 -33.97
N GLN A 6 -10.07 37.30 -35.04
CA GLN A 6 -11.48 37.70 -35.05
C GLN A 6 -12.43 36.53 -35.34
N ASP A 7 -11.89 35.37 -35.70
CA ASP A 7 -12.63 34.13 -35.99
C ASP A 7 -12.49 33.20 -34.79
N ASP A 8 -13.56 32.99 -34.05
CA ASP A 8 -13.61 32.16 -32.84
C ASP A 8 -13.19 30.70 -33.11
N ALA A 9 -13.50 30.16 -34.29
CA ALA A 9 -13.14 28.80 -34.66
C ALA A 9 -11.61 28.69 -34.91
N ALA A 10 -11.04 29.66 -35.60
CA ALA A 10 -9.60 29.72 -35.84
C ALA A 10 -8.81 30.00 -34.53
N ALA A 11 -9.39 30.81 -33.63
CA ALA A 11 -8.83 31.05 -32.32
C ALA A 11 -8.80 29.77 -31.46
N ALA A 12 -9.90 29.05 -31.42
CA ALA A 12 -10.02 27.79 -30.69
C ALA A 12 -9.04 26.70 -31.21
N GLU A 13 -8.91 26.58 -32.54
CA GLU A 13 -7.98 25.65 -33.17
C GLU A 13 -6.52 26.00 -32.81
N SER A 14 -6.19 27.29 -32.88
CA SER A 14 -4.84 27.77 -32.52
C SER A 14 -4.52 27.54 -31.04
N ALA A 15 -5.50 27.77 -30.17
CA ALA A 15 -5.36 27.50 -28.73
C ALA A 15 -5.15 25.99 -28.45
N ARG A 16 -5.93 25.12 -29.11
CA ARG A 16 -5.78 23.68 -29.00
C ARG A 16 -4.39 23.21 -29.44
N LYS A 17 -3.91 23.70 -30.60
CA LYS A 17 -2.56 23.40 -31.08
C LYS A 17 -1.49 23.87 -30.10
N ALA A 18 -1.63 25.05 -29.52
CA ALA A 18 -0.72 25.57 -28.55
C ALA A 18 -0.67 24.71 -27.27
N LEU A 19 -1.82 24.26 -26.78
CA LEU A 19 -1.91 23.34 -25.63
C LEU A 19 -1.22 22.00 -25.89
N VAL A 20 -1.45 21.41 -27.06
CA VAL A 20 -0.80 20.15 -27.45
C VAL A 20 0.72 20.32 -27.49
N VAL A 21 1.22 21.37 -28.12
CA VAL A 21 2.66 21.64 -28.21
C VAL A 21 3.25 21.89 -26.82
N ALA A 22 2.56 22.65 -25.97
CA ALA A 22 3.00 22.88 -24.59
C ALA A 22 3.05 21.58 -23.78
N ALA A 23 2.05 20.71 -23.87
CA ALA A 23 2.04 19.42 -23.21
C ALA A 23 3.19 18.53 -23.69
N MET A 24 3.43 18.47 -25.00
CA MET A 24 4.57 17.73 -25.57
C MET A 24 5.92 18.28 -25.08
N ALA A 25 6.07 19.60 -25.03
CA ALA A 25 7.28 20.24 -24.52
C ALA A 25 7.54 19.92 -23.04
N MET A 26 6.50 19.97 -22.21
CA MET A 26 6.57 19.60 -20.80
C MET A 26 6.99 18.13 -20.63
N THR A 27 6.35 17.21 -21.36
CA THR A 27 6.68 15.78 -21.31
C THR A 27 8.15 15.55 -21.69
N ARG A 28 8.62 16.20 -22.75
CA ARG A 28 10.01 16.08 -23.21
C ARG A 28 10.99 16.66 -22.20
N LEU A 29 10.69 17.84 -21.64
CA LEU A 29 11.52 18.47 -20.63
C LEU A 29 11.62 17.61 -19.38
N THR A 30 10.50 17.10 -18.87
CA THR A 30 10.45 16.21 -17.71
C THR A 30 11.24 14.93 -17.97
N GLY A 31 11.08 14.31 -19.13
CA GLY A 31 11.86 13.12 -19.53
C GLY A 31 13.36 13.39 -19.51
N THR A 32 13.80 14.44 -20.20
CA THR A 32 15.23 14.82 -20.26
C THR A 32 15.81 15.12 -18.86
N TYR A 33 15.06 15.87 -18.03
CA TYR A 33 15.47 16.16 -16.66
C TYR A 33 15.62 14.87 -15.84
N THR A 34 14.64 13.96 -15.95
CA THR A 34 14.66 12.68 -15.23
C THR A 34 15.86 11.82 -15.65
N GLU A 35 16.14 11.76 -16.96
CA GLU A 35 17.31 11.04 -17.49
C GLU A 35 18.60 11.61 -16.92
N GLN A 36 18.81 12.92 -17.03
CA GLN A 36 20.02 13.59 -16.54
C GLN A 36 20.16 13.44 -15.01
N ALA A 37 19.09 13.64 -14.25
CA ALA A 37 19.12 13.48 -12.80
C ALA A 37 19.42 12.02 -12.38
N THR A 38 18.91 11.06 -13.15
CA THR A 38 19.18 9.63 -12.92
C THR A 38 20.62 9.28 -13.25
N GLU A 39 21.16 9.77 -14.36
CA GLU A 39 22.56 9.56 -14.75
C GLU A 39 23.53 10.16 -13.72
N LEU A 40 23.25 11.38 -13.25
CA LEU A 40 24.05 12.03 -12.23
C LEU A 40 24.06 11.22 -10.92
N ARG A 41 22.91 10.73 -10.48
CA ARG A 41 22.79 9.88 -9.29
C ARG A 41 23.50 8.53 -9.46
N ARG A 42 23.41 7.91 -10.63
CA ARG A 42 24.11 6.65 -10.95
C ARG A 42 25.62 6.82 -11.01
N GLY A 43 26.08 7.98 -11.47
CA GLY A 43 27.50 8.34 -11.45
C GLY A 43 28.06 8.46 -10.03
N GLN A 44 27.26 8.94 -9.09
CA GLN A 44 27.64 9.10 -7.68
C GLN A 44 27.43 7.81 -6.85
N ASN A 45 26.33 7.07 -7.12
CA ASN A 45 25.98 5.84 -6.41
C ASN A 45 25.41 4.79 -7.38
N ARG A 46 26.15 3.71 -7.60
CA ARG A 46 25.72 2.61 -8.48
C ARG A 46 24.46 1.89 -8.04
N LYS A 47 24.07 1.98 -6.76
CA LYS A 47 22.82 1.43 -6.22
C LYS A 47 22.04 2.55 -5.56
N LEU A 48 20.82 2.79 -6.03
CA LEU A 48 19.91 3.70 -5.36
C LEU A 48 19.55 3.14 -3.98
N ALA A 49 19.71 3.94 -2.94
CA ALA A 49 19.26 3.60 -1.59
C ALA A 49 17.73 3.63 -1.46
N THR A 50 17.07 4.33 -2.38
CA THR A 50 15.59 4.43 -2.43
C THR A 50 14.98 3.11 -2.85
N TRP A 51 14.00 2.65 -2.10
CA TRP A 51 13.19 1.50 -2.48
C TRP A 51 12.12 1.96 -3.46
N PHE A 52 12.08 1.28 -4.59
CA PHE A 52 11.07 1.47 -5.62
C PHE A 52 10.41 0.12 -5.88
N GLY A 53 9.13 0.01 -5.59
CA GLY A 53 8.48 -1.27 -5.51
C GLY A 53 7.11 -1.33 -6.16
N VAL A 54 6.63 -2.56 -6.28
CA VAL A 54 5.32 -2.90 -6.80
C VAL A 54 4.60 -3.83 -5.84
N HIS A 55 3.30 -3.65 -5.71
CA HIS A 55 2.42 -4.55 -4.98
C HIS A 55 2.05 -5.74 -5.88
N LEU A 56 2.31 -6.97 -5.40
CA LEU A 56 2.12 -8.18 -6.21
C LEU A 56 0.66 -8.63 -6.34
N GLY A 57 -0.21 -8.17 -5.43
CA GLY A 57 -1.58 -8.68 -5.34
C GLY A 57 -1.62 -10.10 -4.75
N GLU A 58 -2.79 -10.72 -4.75
CA GLU A 58 -3.03 -11.99 -4.08
C GLU A 58 -2.42 -13.22 -4.80
N LYS A 59 -2.08 -13.08 -6.08
CA LYS A 59 -1.57 -14.18 -6.89
C LYS A 59 -0.17 -13.88 -7.41
N MET A 60 0.62 -14.95 -7.61
CA MET A 60 1.91 -14.81 -8.30
C MET A 60 1.72 -14.17 -9.67
N PRO A 61 2.51 -13.13 -10.01
CA PRO A 61 2.48 -12.58 -11.35
C PRO A 61 2.92 -13.63 -12.39
N PRO A 62 2.33 -13.63 -13.60
CA PRO A 62 2.80 -14.47 -14.68
C PRO A 62 4.30 -14.29 -14.94
N LEU A 63 5.00 -15.36 -15.32
CA LEU A 63 6.46 -15.33 -15.54
C LEU A 63 6.94 -14.20 -16.45
N LYS A 64 6.16 -13.87 -17.48
CA LYS A 64 6.47 -12.74 -18.38
C LYS A 64 6.48 -11.43 -17.62
N VAL A 65 5.44 -11.15 -16.86
CA VAL A 65 5.31 -9.93 -16.03
C VAL A 65 6.40 -9.89 -14.96
N ALA A 66 6.65 -11.01 -14.28
CA ALA A 66 7.70 -11.12 -13.28
C ALA A 66 9.08 -10.73 -13.85
N ARG A 67 9.41 -11.17 -15.08
CA ARG A 67 10.67 -10.80 -15.75
C ARG A 67 10.75 -9.32 -16.12
N GLU A 68 9.63 -8.70 -16.46
CA GLU A 68 9.54 -7.26 -16.78
C GLU A 68 9.66 -6.39 -15.51
N LEU A 69 9.22 -6.89 -14.36
CA LEU A 69 9.31 -6.19 -13.07
C LEU A 69 10.74 -6.10 -12.54
N LEU A 70 11.53 -7.16 -12.68
CA LEU A 70 12.87 -7.25 -12.08
C LEU A 70 13.83 -6.11 -12.45
N PRO A 71 13.91 -5.62 -13.71
CA PRO A 71 14.79 -4.52 -14.06
C PRO A 71 14.34 -3.16 -13.52
N SER A 72 13.04 -3.02 -13.22
CA SER A 72 12.40 -1.73 -12.89
C SER A 72 12.23 -1.51 -11.39
N PHE A 73 12.20 -2.58 -10.60
CA PHE A 73 11.91 -2.53 -9.17
C PHE A 73 12.99 -3.21 -8.34
N ASN A 74 13.26 -2.67 -7.15
CA ASN A 74 14.17 -3.27 -6.18
C ASN A 74 13.46 -3.77 -4.91
N MET A 75 12.13 -3.64 -4.91
CA MET A 75 11.26 -4.01 -3.79
C MET A 75 9.92 -4.54 -4.31
N VAL A 76 9.32 -5.45 -3.56
CA VAL A 76 7.93 -5.87 -3.75
C VAL A 76 7.16 -5.81 -2.44
N SER A 77 5.87 -5.49 -2.53
CA SER A 77 4.92 -5.65 -1.42
C SER A 77 4.11 -6.93 -1.61
N VAL A 78 4.17 -7.80 -0.62
CA VAL A 78 3.46 -9.08 -0.57
C VAL A 78 2.27 -8.95 0.37
N PRO A 79 1.03 -9.13 -0.10
CA PRO A 79 -0.15 -9.04 0.74
C PRO A 79 -0.17 -10.18 1.78
N LEU A 80 -0.32 -9.79 3.03
CA LEU A 80 -0.43 -10.69 4.18
C LEU A 80 -1.68 -10.35 4.99
N THR A 81 -2.74 -9.90 4.29
CA THR A 81 -4.02 -9.52 4.90
C THR A 81 -4.68 -10.73 5.56
N TRP A 82 -5.48 -10.47 6.58
CA TRP A 82 -6.16 -11.53 7.31
C TRP A 82 -7.05 -12.38 6.39
N ARG A 83 -7.84 -11.73 5.52
CA ARG A 83 -8.69 -12.43 4.54
C ARG A 83 -7.89 -13.32 3.59
N SER A 84 -6.74 -12.85 3.10
CA SER A 84 -5.92 -13.62 2.14
C SER A 84 -5.27 -14.86 2.77
N ILE A 85 -5.03 -14.83 4.07
CA ILE A 85 -4.39 -15.91 4.83
C ILE A 85 -5.44 -16.85 5.45
N GLU A 86 -6.53 -16.32 5.99
CA GLU A 86 -7.52 -17.07 6.77
C GLU A 86 -8.95 -16.74 6.30
N ALA A 87 -9.24 -17.06 5.03
CA ALA A 87 -10.57 -16.84 4.45
C ALA A 87 -11.69 -17.63 5.16
N SER A 88 -11.36 -18.73 5.83
CA SER A 88 -12.25 -19.52 6.69
C SER A 88 -11.63 -19.65 8.07
N GLU A 89 -12.46 -19.54 9.10
CA GLU A 89 -12.03 -19.61 10.50
C GLU A 89 -11.16 -20.83 10.80
N GLY A 90 -9.99 -20.61 11.40
CA GLY A 90 -9.02 -21.64 11.78
C GLY A 90 -8.28 -22.30 10.59
N ARG A 91 -8.56 -21.90 9.34
CA ARG A 91 -7.94 -22.50 8.14
C ARG A 91 -7.04 -21.49 7.44
N ARG A 92 -5.74 -21.55 7.74
CA ARG A 92 -4.74 -20.66 7.16
C ARG A 92 -4.09 -21.26 5.90
N SER A 93 -4.04 -20.45 4.84
CA SER A 93 -3.40 -20.78 3.57
C SER A 93 -2.19 -19.87 3.34
N TRP A 94 -1.01 -20.47 3.35
CA TRP A 94 0.27 -19.75 3.17
C TRP A 94 0.82 -19.84 1.75
N LYS A 95 0.19 -20.64 0.91
CA LYS A 95 0.72 -21.03 -0.41
C LYS A 95 1.14 -19.83 -1.27
N ASN A 96 0.29 -18.84 -1.39
CA ASN A 96 0.57 -17.67 -2.25
C ASN A 96 1.63 -16.78 -1.63
N ALA A 97 1.52 -16.49 -0.34
CA ALA A 97 2.47 -15.67 0.39
C ALA A 97 3.88 -16.30 0.43
N ASP A 98 3.96 -17.62 0.70
CA ASP A 98 5.23 -18.34 0.68
C ASP A 98 5.89 -18.26 -0.70
N ALA A 99 5.14 -18.52 -1.78
CA ALA A 99 5.66 -18.48 -3.14
C ALA A 99 6.13 -17.08 -3.56
N GLN A 100 5.40 -16.04 -3.18
CA GLN A 100 5.77 -14.65 -3.50
C GLN A 100 7.02 -14.20 -2.74
N ILE A 101 7.12 -14.54 -1.45
CA ILE A 101 8.29 -14.19 -0.62
C ILE A 101 9.53 -14.95 -1.10
N GLU A 102 9.41 -16.24 -1.38
CA GLU A 102 10.52 -17.06 -1.89
C GLU A 102 11.01 -16.55 -3.25
N TRP A 103 10.09 -16.25 -4.16
CA TRP A 103 10.44 -15.64 -5.44
C TRP A 103 11.16 -14.30 -5.28
N ALA A 104 10.65 -13.42 -4.43
CA ALA A 104 11.26 -12.12 -4.20
C ALA A 104 12.68 -12.24 -3.60
N GLN A 105 12.88 -13.13 -2.63
CA GLN A 105 14.18 -13.39 -2.04
C GLN A 105 15.17 -13.98 -3.07
N THR A 106 14.72 -14.94 -3.88
CA THR A 106 15.53 -15.53 -4.95
C THR A 106 15.93 -14.49 -6.01
N ALA A 107 15.04 -13.55 -6.29
CA ALA A 107 15.30 -12.44 -7.21
C ALA A 107 16.14 -11.29 -6.59
N GLY A 108 16.49 -11.38 -5.32
CA GLY A 108 17.25 -10.34 -4.62
C GLY A 108 16.49 -9.05 -4.33
N LEU A 109 15.14 -9.10 -4.39
CA LEU A 109 14.26 -7.97 -4.09
C LEU A 109 14.07 -7.80 -2.59
N LYS A 110 13.86 -6.56 -2.16
CA LYS A 110 13.38 -6.26 -0.82
C LYS A 110 11.90 -6.63 -0.70
N VAL A 111 11.52 -7.15 0.45
CA VAL A 111 10.13 -7.58 0.73
C VAL A 111 9.50 -6.67 1.76
N VAL A 112 8.38 -6.05 1.40
CA VAL A 112 7.43 -5.43 2.32
C VAL A 112 6.32 -6.44 2.57
N GLY A 113 6.18 -6.90 3.81
CA GLY A 113 5.12 -7.84 4.19
C GLY A 113 3.91 -7.11 4.77
N GLY A 114 2.75 -7.27 4.15
CA GLY A 114 1.53 -6.64 4.61
C GLY A 114 0.69 -5.99 3.51
N PRO A 115 -0.37 -5.24 3.88
CA PRO A 115 -0.78 -4.96 5.26
C PRO A 115 -1.14 -6.24 6.04
N LEU A 116 -0.87 -6.25 7.36
CA LEU A 116 -1.29 -7.37 8.22
C LEU A 116 -2.77 -7.24 8.57
N LEU A 117 -3.18 -6.02 8.95
CA LEU A 117 -4.58 -5.67 9.15
C LEU A 117 -4.99 -4.56 8.20
N GLU A 118 -6.04 -4.80 7.46
CA GLU A 118 -6.70 -3.84 6.59
C GLU A 118 -8.20 -3.88 6.94
N LEU A 119 -8.73 -2.78 7.48
CA LEU A 119 -10.11 -2.72 7.93
C LEU A 119 -11.04 -2.23 6.81
N ASP A 120 -11.15 -3.07 5.79
CA ASP A 120 -12.15 -2.95 4.73
C ASP A 120 -12.65 -4.35 4.31
N ASP A 121 -13.59 -4.39 3.39
CA ASP A 121 -14.19 -5.63 2.87
C ASP A 121 -13.18 -6.57 2.21
N ARG A 122 -12.00 -6.07 1.84
CA ARG A 122 -10.94 -6.87 1.20
C ARG A 122 -9.98 -7.48 2.21
N GLY A 123 -9.79 -6.80 3.34
CA GLY A 123 -8.81 -7.21 4.35
C GLY A 123 -9.40 -8.11 5.42
N VAL A 124 -10.71 -7.98 5.71
CA VAL A 124 -11.40 -8.71 6.79
C VAL A 124 -12.08 -9.96 6.26
N PRO A 125 -11.88 -11.15 6.86
CA PRO A 125 -12.57 -12.38 6.46
C PRO A 125 -14.08 -12.32 6.74
N ASP A 126 -14.90 -12.93 5.86
CA ASP A 126 -16.38 -12.89 6.00
C ASP A 126 -16.88 -13.54 7.29
N TRP A 127 -16.21 -14.57 7.79
CA TRP A 127 -16.60 -15.26 9.01
C TRP A 127 -16.55 -14.38 10.27
N THR A 128 -15.75 -13.31 10.26
CA THR A 128 -15.59 -12.40 11.41
C THR A 128 -16.86 -11.59 11.69
N TYR A 129 -17.76 -11.43 10.71
CA TYR A 129 -19.05 -10.77 10.91
C TYR A 129 -19.98 -11.54 11.83
N LEU A 130 -19.73 -12.83 12.05
CA LEU A 130 -20.44 -13.61 13.08
C LEU A 130 -20.10 -13.15 14.50
N TRP A 131 -19.00 -12.43 14.65
CA TRP A 131 -18.50 -11.90 15.92
C TRP A 131 -18.70 -10.38 16.03
N GLU A 132 -19.47 -9.78 15.11
CA GLU A 132 -19.77 -8.37 15.16
C GLU A 132 -20.49 -8.03 16.49
N GLY A 133 -19.94 -7.00 17.18
CA GLY A 133 -20.41 -6.64 18.55
C GLY A 133 -19.61 -7.27 19.69
N ASP A 134 -18.83 -8.33 19.45
CA ASP A 134 -17.90 -8.90 20.43
C ASP A 134 -16.47 -8.38 20.14
N TYR A 135 -16.19 -7.18 20.65
CA TYR A 135 -14.93 -6.49 20.41
C TYR A 135 -13.72 -7.28 20.91
N ASP A 136 -13.81 -7.89 22.09
CA ASP A 136 -12.67 -8.58 22.71
C ASP A 136 -12.29 -9.83 21.90
N SER A 137 -13.26 -10.59 21.44
CA SER A 137 -13.02 -11.74 20.57
C SER A 137 -12.41 -11.32 19.23
N LEU A 138 -12.95 -10.27 18.60
CA LEU A 138 -12.44 -9.74 17.33
C LEU A 138 -10.97 -9.29 17.46
N VAL A 139 -10.64 -8.53 18.51
CA VAL A 139 -9.27 -8.11 18.80
C VAL A 139 -8.36 -9.32 19.03
N GLY A 140 -8.86 -10.31 19.76
CA GLY A 140 -8.13 -11.57 20.00
C GLY A 140 -7.74 -12.25 18.69
N PHE A 141 -8.67 -12.42 17.77
CA PHE A 141 -8.41 -13.03 16.46
C PHE A 141 -7.45 -12.20 15.61
N MET A 142 -7.63 -10.87 15.56
CA MET A 142 -6.74 -9.96 14.83
C MET A 142 -5.31 -10.05 15.35
N MET A 143 -5.11 -10.05 16.67
CA MET A 143 -3.79 -10.12 17.27
C MET A 143 -3.16 -11.50 17.11
N ASP A 144 -3.95 -12.57 17.06
CA ASP A 144 -3.47 -13.91 16.76
C ASP A 144 -3.01 -14.01 15.31
N HIS A 145 -3.77 -13.44 14.34
CA HIS A 145 -3.34 -13.33 12.95
C HIS A 145 -2.00 -12.61 12.83
N VAL A 146 -1.89 -11.38 13.37
CA VAL A 146 -0.65 -10.58 13.36
C VAL A 146 0.52 -11.37 13.92
N THR A 147 0.32 -11.99 15.10
CA THR A 147 1.36 -12.78 15.77
C THR A 147 1.84 -13.95 14.90
N THR A 148 0.91 -14.66 14.30
CA THR A 148 1.19 -15.86 13.51
C THR A 148 1.92 -15.51 12.22
N VAL A 149 1.50 -14.45 11.51
CA VAL A 149 2.16 -13.96 10.30
C VAL A 149 3.58 -13.50 10.60
N VAL A 150 3.76 -12.66 11.63
CA VAL A 150 5.09 -12.15 12.00
C VAL A 150 6.02 -13.29 12.40
N LYS A 151 5.54 -14.26 13.21
CA LYS A 151 6.32 -15.45 13.59
C LYS A 151 6.79 -16.25 12.38
N ARG A 152 5.94 -16.38 11.34
CA ARG A 152 6.25 -17.15 10.13
C ARG A 152 7.29 -16.46 9.24
N TYR A 153 7.19 -15.15 9.08
CA TYR A 153 7.97 -14.41 8.08
C TYR A 153 9.06 -13.50 8.67
N ARG A 154 9.25 -13.51 10.00
CA ARG A 154 10.39 -12.86 10.64
C ARG A 154 11.70 -13.29 10.00
N GLY A 155 12.58 -12.33 9.68
CA GLY A 155 13.84 -12.56 8.98
C GLY A 155 13.72 -12.77 7.47
N LYS A 156 12.49 -12.87 6.93
CA LYS A 156 12.23 -12.98 5.49
C LYS A 156 11.70 -11.67 4.90
N VAL A 157 11.23 -10.77 5.74
CA VAL A 157 10.65 -9.47 5.40
C VAL A 157 11.62 -8.36 5.78
N ASN A 158 11.72 -7.33 4.97
CA ASN A 158 12.60 -6.17 5.21
C ASN A 158 11.87 -4.98 5.82
N LEU A 159 10.55 -4.94 5.69
CA LEU A 159 9.67 -3.90 6.22
C LEU A 159 8.28 -4.48 6.47
N TRP A 160 7.71 -4.25 7.64
CA TRP A 160 6.34 -4.63 7.95
C TRP A 160 5.38 -3.48 7.64
N GLN A 161 4.38 -3.71 6.81
CA GLN A 161 3.21 -2.85 6.72
C GLN A 161 2.16 -3.42 7.69
N THR A 162 2.08 -2.80 8.88
CA THR A 162 1.30 -3.37 9.98
C THR A 162 -0.19 -3.16 9.76
N VAL A 163 -0.59 -1.95 9.45
CA VAL A 163 -1.99 -1.57 9.28
C VAL A 163 -2.19 -0.73 8.02
N ALA A 164 -3.38 -0.85 7.43
CA ALA A 164 -3.84 0.00 6.34
C ALA A 164 -5.35 0.24 6.46
N ARG A 165 -5.83 1.37 5.92
CA ARG A 165 -7.26 1.71 5.83
C ARG A 165 -8.00 1.68 7.16
N MET A 166 -7.31 2.00 8.25
CA MET A 166 -7.88 1.95 9.59
C MET A 166 -8.94 3.03 9.83
N SER A 167 -8.83 4.16 9.13
CA SER A 167 -9.80 5.27 9.19
C SER A 167 -10.96 5.12 8.21
N HIS A 168 -10.92 4.10 7.32
CA HIS A 168 -11.91 3.91 6.27
C HIS A 168 -12.95 2.86 6.66
N GLY A 169 -14.24 3.18 6.41
CA GLY A 169 -15.32 2.20 6.42
C GLY A 169 -15.88 1.84 7.80
N ARG A 170 -17.04 1.21 7.75
CA ARG A 170 -17.82 0.73 8.92
C ARG A 170 -17.74 -0.79 9.06
N VAL A 171 -16.55 -1.34 8.82
CA VAL A 171 -16.34 -2.79 8.89
C VAL A 171 -16.45 -3.25 10.34
N LEU A 172 -17.23 -4.30 10.59
CA LEU A 172 -17.42 -4.92 11.90
C LEU A 172 -18.02 -3.98 12.96
N ALA A 173 -18.75 -2.94 12.53
CA ALA A 173 -19.35 -1.93 13.42
C ALA A 173 -18.37 -1.33 14.47
N LEU A 174 -17.08 -1.31 14.17
CA LEU A 174 -16.05 -0.78 15.05
C LEU A 174 -16.09 0.75 15.09
N SER A 175 -16.08 1.32 16.31
CA SER A 175 -15.89 2.75 16.49
C SER A 175 -14.49 3.20 16.07
N GLU A 176 -14.31 4.51 15.85
CA GLU A 176 -12.99 5.07 15.52
C GLU A 176 -11.97 4.85 16.63
N GLU A 177 -12.38 4.98 17.87
CA GLU A 177 -11.55 4.69 19.04
C GLU A 177 -11.11 3.22 19.08
N GLN A 178 -12.02 2.29 18.82
CA GLN A 178 -11.72 0.87 18.74
C GLN A 178 -10.72 0.57 17.62
N ARG A 179 -10.88 1.18 16.45
CA ARG A 179 -9.95 1.04 15.32
C ARG A 179 -8.56 1.59 15.66
N LEU A 180 -8.49 2.72 16.35
CA LEU A 180 -7.23 3.29 16.84
C LEU A 180 -6.55 2.34 17.83
N GLN A 181 -7.29 1.79 18.79
CA GLN A 181 -6.78 0.81 19.76
C GLN A 181 -6.28 -0.46 19.06
N ILE A 182 -6.99 -0.98 18.05
CA ILE A 182 -6.56 -2.13 17.25
C ILE A 182 -5.25 -1.80 16.53
N ALA A 183 -5.13 -0.63 15.91
CA ALA A 183 -3.91 -0.22 15.22
C ALA A 183 -2.72 -0.14 16.18
N ALA A 184 -2.87 0.50 17.34
CA ALA A 184 -1.84 0.59 18.36
C ALA A 184 -1.41 -0.80 18.89
N GLN A 185 -2.38 -1.68 19.16
CA GLN A 185 -2.10 -3.04 19.59
C GLN A 185 -1.37 -3.86 18.52
N ALA A 186 -1.77 -3.75 17.25
CA ALA A 186 -1.11 -4.44 16.15
C ALA A 186 0.35 -3.99 15.99
N ILE A 187 0.60 -2.68 16.03
CA ILE A 187 1.95 -2.11 15.98
C ILE A 187 2.80 -2.62 17.16
N GLY A 188 2.26 -2.56 18.37
CA GLY A 188 2.92 -3.07 19.56
C GLY A 188 3.23 -4.57 19.47
N ARG A 189 2.30 -5.34 18.88
CA ARG A 189 2.46 -6.78 18.69
C ARG A 189 3.59 -7.11 17.70
N VAL A 190 3.67 -6.38 16.57
CA VAL A 190 4.76 -6.55 15.61
C VAL A 190 6.11 -6.18 16.24
N ARG A 191 6.20 -5.02 16.90
CA ARG A 191 7.43 -4.59 17.60
C ARG A 191 7.90 -5.57 18.65
N GLY A 192 6.99 -6.13 19.42
CA GLY A 192 7.30 -7.12 20.44
C GLY A 192 7.79 -8.47 19.87
N ARG A 193 7.42 -8.81 18.65
CA ARG A 193 7.79 -10.08 17.99
C ARG A 193 8.99 -9.96 17.07
N ASP A 194 9.14 -8.81 16.40
CA ASP A 194 10.23 -8.52 15.48
C ASP A 194 10.72 -7.07 15.67
N PRO A 195 11.49 -6.79 16.74
CA PRO A 195 11.94 -5.45 17.06
C PRO A 195 12.97 -4.88 16.10
N SER A 196 13.63 -5.73 15.31
CA SER A 196 14.70 -5.32 14.39
C SER A 196 14.22 -4.88 13.01
N THR A 197 13.05 -5.37 12.59
CA THR A 197 12.49 -5.02 11.27
C THR A 197 11.69 -3.72 11.37
N PRO A 198 11.97 -2.71 10.52
CA PRO A 198 11.17 -1.49 10.45
C PRO A 198 9.71 -1.81 10.16
N LEU A 199 8.82 -0.94 10.63
CA LEU A 199 7.38 -1.06 10.35
C LEU A 199 6.80 0.28 9.91
N ILE A 200 5.74 0.21 9.10
CA ILE A 200 4.94 1.35 8.64
C ILE A 200 3.46 1.10 8.92
N ALA A 201 2.74 2.18 9.20
CA ALA A 201 1.29 2.26 9.10
C ALA A 201 0.94 3.06 7.84
N THR A 202 -0.08 2.63 7.11
CA THR A 202 -0.53 3.30 5.90
C THR A 202 -1.91 3.89 6.15
N PHE A 203 -2.05 5.16 5.84
CA PHE A 203 -3.29 5.91 5.98
C PHE A 203 -3.87 6.22 4.60
N ASP A 204 -5.17 6.46 4.57
CA ASP A 204 -5.87 6.93 3.38
C ASP A 204 -5.44 8.36 3.03
N GLN A 205 -5.95 8.91 1.92
CA GLN A 205 -5.60 10.26 1.50
C GLN A 205 -5.86 11.27 2.63
N PRO A 206 -4.90 12.16 2.95
CA PRO A 206 -4.99 13.07 4.10
C PRO A 206 -6.22 13.99 4.05
N TRP A 207 -6.62 14.38 2.86
CA TRP A 207 -7.76 15.28 2.64
C TRP A 207 -9.10 14.57 2.67
N ALA A 208 -9.11 13.24 2.49
CA ALA A 208 -10.30 12.39 2.58
C ALA A 208 -11.52 12.94 1.80
N GLU A 209 -11.30 13.62 0.69
CA GLU A 209 -12.36 14.25 -0.11
C GLU A 209 -13.44 13.25 -0.52
N TYR A 210 -13.04 12.01 -0.82
CA TYR A 210 -13.97 10.91 -1.14
C TYR A 210 -14.71 10.38 0.09
N LEU A 211 -14.24 10.67 1.30
CA LEU A 211 -14.90 10.34 2.56
C LEU A 211 -15.79 11.48 3.08
N ALA A 212 -15.90 12.60 2.36
CA ALA A 212 -16.70 13.76 2.77
C ALA A 212 -18.19 13.44 3.00
N THR A 213 -18.68 12.34 2.44
CA THR A 213 -20.03 11.82 2.69
C THR A 213 -20.11 10.94 3.93
N GLU A 214 -18.98 10.47 4.45
CA GLU A 214 -18.90 9.70 5.68
C GLU A 214 -18.57 10.68 6.82
N GLN A 215 -19.48 10.83 7.77
CA GLN A 215 -19.25 11.66 8.96
C GLN A 215 -18.24 10.93 9.86
N LEU A 216 -16.96 11.10 9.58
CA LEU A 216 -15.86 10.57 10.39
C LEU A 216 -15.41 11.66 11.36
N ASP A 217 -15.25 11.31 12.63
CA ASP A 217 -14.73 12.21 13.67
C ASP A 217 -13.20 12.39 13.50
N LEU A 218 -12.51 11.34 13.01
CA LEU A 218 -11.08 11.35 12.78
C LEU A 218 -10.74 11.21 11.28
N ALA A 219 -10.40 12.33 10.64
CA ALA A 219 -9.78 12.29 9.33
C ALA A 219 -8.45 11.51 9.38
N PRO A 220 -7.99 10.92 8.25
CA PRO A 220 -6.77 10.09 8.24
C PRO A 220 -5.54 10.74 8.88
N LEU A 221 -5.37 12.05 8.74
CA LEU A 221 -4.26 12.77 9.35
C LEU A 221 -4.40 12.84 10.89
N HIS A 222 -5.59 13.13 11.40
CA HIS A 222 -5.86 13.14 12.84
C HIS A 222 -5.73 11.74 13.45
N PHE A 223 -6.14 10.71 12.70
CA PHE A 223 -5.94 9.32 13.11
C PHE A 223 -4.45 8.97 13.23
N ALA A 224 -3.64 9.48 12.29
CA ALA A 224 -2.19 9.27 12.33
C ALA A 224 -1.53 9.99 13.51
N ASP A 225 -2.01 11.19 13.86
CA ASP A 225 -1.51 11.96 15.02
C ASP A 225 -1.89 11.31 16.36
N ALA A 226 -3.02 10.60 16.40
CA ALA A 226 -3.50 9.92 17.61
C ALA A 226 -2.83 8.55 17.85
N LEU A 227 -2.21 7.95 16.82
CA LEU A 227 -1.57 6.64 16.85
C LEU A 227 -0.13 6.72 17.38
#